data_05464e87f0a60dae048d33d717410b1a
#
_entry.id   05464e87f0a60dae048d33d717410b1a
#
_cell.length_a   1.000
_cell.length_b   1.000
_cell.length_c   1.000
_cell.angle_alpha   90.00
_cell.angle_beta   90.00
_cell.angle_gamma   90.00
#
_symmetry.space_group_name_H-M   'P 1'
#
loop_
_entity.id
_entity.type
_entity.pdbx_description
1 polymer ?
#
loop_
_entity_poly.entity_id
_entity_poly.type
_entity_poly.pdbx_seq_one_letter_code
_entity_poly.pdbx_strand_id
1 'polypeptide(L)'
;LETFAKSLGPVEFVTRERYVLLRSHRIFADLTIMSDALRLAIHLSREAKNPLFIKVGGDRRQVSHVVKLHTMEELEIMKPYLREAYEYSISQRAT
;
A
#
# COMPACT_ATOMS: atom_id res chain seq x y z
N LEU A 1 -7.11 7.61 5.22
CA LEU A 1 -6.60 6.52 4.36
C LEU A 1 -7.72 5.59 3.88
N GLU A 2 -8.60 5.18 4.78
CA GLU A 2 -9.72 4.31 4.41
C GLU A 2 -10.60 4.95 3.36
N THR A 3 -10.93 6.23 3.54
CA THR A 3 -11.74 6.98 2.59
C THR A 3 -11.06 7.03 1.22
N PHE A 4 -9.75 7.30 1.21
CA PHE A 4 -9.00 7.32 -0.05
C PHE A 4 -9.00 5.95 -0.73
N ALA A 5 -8.74 4.88 0.03
CA ALA A 5 -8.68 3.54 -0.55
C ALA A 5 -10.03 3.15 -1.16
N LYS A 6 -11.13 3.49 -0.50
CA LYS A 6 -12.47 3.22 -1.05
C LYS A 6 -12.74 4.01 -2.32
N SER A 7 -12.14 5.18 -2.47
CA SER A 7 -12.32 6.00 -3.67
C SER A 7 -11.64 5.40 -4.91
N LEU A 8 -10.69 4.49 -4.73
CA LEU A 8 -10.01 3.83 -5.84
C LEU A 8 -10.92 2.84 -6.56
N GLY A 9 -11.86 2.23 -5.83
CA GLY A 9 -12.75 1.22 -6.35
C GLY A 9 -13.08 0.22 -5.26
N PRO A 10 -13.61 -0.96 -5.63
CA PRO A 10 -13.91 -1.99 -4.63
C PRO A 10 -12.65 -2.46 -3.91
N VAL A 11 -12.57 -2.20 -2.60
CA VAL A 11 -11.45 -2.59 -1.76
C VAL A 11 -11.99 -3.26 -0.51
N GLU A 12 -11.46 -4.43 -0.19
CA GLU A 12 -11.77 -5.16 1.02
C GLU A 12 -10.71 -4.84 2.07
N PHE A 13 -11.16 -4.50 3.28
CA PHE A 13 -10.29 -4.25 4.42
C PHE A 13 -10.31 -5.48 5.31
N VAL A 14 -9.21 -6.24 5.31
CA VAL A 14 -9.09 -7.43 6.13
C VAL A 14 -8.38 -7.06 7.41
N THR A 15 -9.16 -6.85 8.48
CA THR A 15 -8.65 -6.37 9.76
C THR A 15 -8.09 -7.53 10.58
N ARG A 16 -6.89 -7.35 11.08
CA ARG A 16 -6.23 -8.24 12.02
C ARG A 16 -5.94 -7.46 13.30
N GLU A 17 -5.38 -8.13 14.30
CA GLU A 17 -5.18 -7.53 15.62
C GLU A 17 -4.37 -6.24 15.58
N ARG A 18 -3.30 -6.18 14.79
CA ARG A 18 -2.41 -5.02 14.73
C ARG A 18 -2.21 -4.44 13.33
N TYR A 19 -2.85 -5.02 12.34
CA TYR A 19 -2.69 -4.54 10.98
C TYR A 19 -3.96 -4.74 10.18
N VAL A 20 -4.03 -4.02 9.06
CA VAL A 20 -5.15 -4.09 8.13
C VAL A 20 -4.57 -4.37 6.74
N LEU A 21 -5.11 -5.38 6.08
CA LEU A 21 -4.74 -5.68 4.70
C LEU A 21 -5.74 -4.99 3.77
N LEU A 22 -5.22 -4.31 2.74
CA LEU A 22 -6.04 -3.71 1.70
C LEU A 22 -6.02 -4.64 0.50
N ARG A 23 -7.18 -5.17 0.18
CA ARG A 23 -7.33 -6.19 -0.84
C ARG A 23 -8.33 -5.76 -1.91
N SER A 24 -7.94 -5.91 -3.16
CA SER A 24 -8.83 -5.81 -4.29
C SER A 24 -8.93 -7.20 -4.91
N HIS A 25 -8.38 -7.41 -6.09
CA HIS A 25 -8.25 -8.76 -6.63
C HIS A 25 -7.23 -9.56 -5.81
N ARG A 26 -6.22 -8.87 -5.30
CA ARG A 26 -5.20 -9.43 -4.41
C ARG A 26 -4.81 -8.35 -3.40
N ILE A 27 -4.05 -8.73 -2.39
CA ILE A 27 -3.57 -7.75 -1.41
C ILE A 27 -2.56 -6.83 -2.10
N PHE A 28 -2.83 -5.52 -2.11
CA PHE A 28 -1.95 -4.55 -2.74
C PHE A 28 -1.25 -3.63 -1.74
N ALA A 29 -1.67 -3.64 -0.48
CA ALA A 29 -1.04 -2.86 0.57
C ALA A 29 -1.41 -3.44 1.92
N ASP A 30 -0.59 -3.15 2.94
CA ASP A 30 -0.95 -3.45 4.32
C ASP A 30 -0.52 -2.30 5.22
N LEU A 31 -1.26 -2.13 6.30
CA LEU A 31 -1.08 -1.05 7.25
C LEU A 31 -0.94 -1.62 8.64
N THR A 32 0.16 -1.30 9.32
CA THR A 32 0.40 -1.71 10.70
C THR A 32 0.36 -0.48 11.59
N ILE A 33 -0.46 -0.53 12.63
CA ILE A 33 -0.59 0.57 13.59
C ILE A 33 0.51 0.43 14.63
N MET A 34 1.33 1.48 14.75
CA MET A 34 2.42 1.54 15.72
C MET A 34 2.12 2.64 16.73
N SER A 35 2.86 2.68 17.83
CA SER A 35 2.61 3.65 18.90
C SER A 35 2.84 5.10 18.45
N ASP A 36 3.72 5.32 17.50
CA ASP A 36 4.11 6.68 17.07
C ASP A 36 3.95 6.93 15.58
N ALA A 37 3.49 5.93 14.83
CA ALA A 37 3.40 6.04 13.37
C ALA A 37 2.50 4.96 12.80
N LEU A 38 2.19 5.09 11.51
CA LEU A 38 1.56 4.03 10.73
C LEU A 38 2.61 3.48 9.77
N ARG A 39 2.82 2.16 9.80
CA ARG A 39 3.73 1.50 8.88
C ARG A 39 2.91 0.98 7.70
N LEU A 40 3.19 1.53 6.53
CA LEU A 40 2.47 1.18 5.32
C LEU A 40 3.40 0.43 4.39
N ALA A 41 2.97 -0.74 3.92
CA ALA A 41 3.67 -1.48 2.89
C ALA A 41 2.83 -1.45 1.61
N ILE A 42 3.44 -1.07 0.50
CA ILE A 42 2.77 -0.92 -0.79
C ILE A 42 3.42 -1.88 -1.78
N HIS A 43 2.61 -2.69 -2.46
CA HIS A 43 3.09 -3.70 -3.38
C HIS A 43 2.93 -3.22 -4.82
N LEU A 44 4.05 -3.00 -5.48
CA LEU A 44 4.09 -2.51 -6.86
C LEU A 44 4.70 -3.56 -7.78
N SER A 45 4.58 -3.34 -9.10
CA SER A 45 5.20 -4.20 -10.10
C SER A 45 6.63 -3.77 -10.42
N ARG A 46 7.10 -2.69 -9.83
CA ARG A 46 8.41 -2.10 -10.09
C ARG A 46 9.01 -1.59 -8.79
N GLU A 47 10.29 -1.31 -8.80
CA GLU A 47 10.93 -0.62 -7.70
C GLU A 47 10.76 0.89 -7.89
N ALA A 48 10.00 1.50 -7.01
CA ALA A 48 9.82 2.94 -6.99
C ALA A 48 10.84 3.58 -6.05
N LYS A 49 11.29 4.78 -6.37
CA LYS A 49 12.27 5.48 -5.55
C LYS A 49 11.64 6.71 -4.93
N ASN A 50 11.68 6.76 -3.61
CA ASN A 50 11.20 7.89 -2.84
C ASN A 50 11.94 7.89 -1.50
N PRO A 51 12.43 9.06 -1.03
CA PRO A 51 13.17 9.10 0.23
C PRO A 51 12.36 8.65 1.45
N LEU A 52 11.04 8.62 1.37
CA LEU A 52 10.21 8.14 2.47
C LEU A 52 10.21 6.61 2.58
N PHE A 53 10.55 5.89 1.52
CA PHE A 53 10.62 4.43 1.59
C PHE A 53 11.82 4.02 2.41
N ILE A 54 11.57 3.37 3.56
CA ILE A 54 12.64 2.93 4.46
C ILE A 54 13.12 1.52 4.14
N LYS A 55 12.33 0.76 3.38
CA LYS A 55 12.70 -0.58 2.98
C LYS A 55 12.01 -0.91 1.65
N VAL A 56 12.76 -1.45 0.71
CA VAL A 56 12.24 -1.88 -0.59
C VAL A 56 12.79 -3.26 -0.87
N GLY A 57 11.92 -4.20 -1.20
CA GLY A 57 12.36 -5.56 -1.51
C GLY A 57 11.25 -6.39 -2.09
N GLY A 58 11.63 -7.48 -2.74
CA GLY A 58 10.67 -8.36 -3.38
C GLY A 58 11.28 -9.01 -4.60
N ASP A 59 10.42 -9.51 -5.47
CA ASP A 59 10.85 -10.16 -6.71
C ASP A 59 10.24 -9.46 -7.94
N ARG A 60 10.33 -10.11 -9.09
CA ARG A 60 9.86 -9.53 -10.35
C ARG A 60 8.36 -9.27 -10.38
N ARG A 61 7.60 -10.01 -9.60
CA ARG A 61 6.13 -9.93 -9.62
C ARG A 61 5.60 -8.91 -8.66
N GLN A 62 6.30 -8.72 -7.56
CA GLN A 62 5.82 -7.85 -6.51
C GLN A 62 6.98 -7.29 -5.72
N VAL A 63 7.07 -5.97 -5.70
CA VAL A 63 8.08 -5.25 -4.94
C VAL A 63 7.37 -4.51 -3.83
N SER A 64 7.73 -4.83 -2.59
CA SER A 64 7.11 -4.21 -1.41
C SER A 64 7.91 -2.98 -1.01
N HIS A 65 7.19 -1.89 -0.78
CA HIS A 65 7.78 -0.60 -0.40
C HIS A 65 7.23 -0.22 0.97
N VAL A 66 8.11 -0.07 1.95
CA VAL A 66 7.70 0.21 3.32
C VAL A 66 7.98 1.66 3.67
N VAL A 67 6.99 2.32 4.24
CA VAL A 67 7.11 3.69 4.71
C VAL A 67 6.48 3.81 6.09
N LYS A 68 7.05 4.67 6.95
CA LYS A 68 6.44 5.04 8.22
C LYS A 68 5.80 6.40 8.05
N LEU A 69 4.51 6.48 8.28
CA LEU A 69 3.74 7.70 8.13
C LEU A 69 3.56 8.36 9.50
N HIS A 70 4.04 9.58 9.64
CA HIS A 70 3.91 10.36 10.86
C HIS A 70 2.96 11.55 10.68
N THR A 71 2.69 11.96 9.44
CA THR A 71 1.86 13.12 9.14
C THR A 71 0.93 12.83 7.98
N MET A 72 -0.12 13.66 7.87
CA MET A 72 -1.05 13.57 6.74
C MET A 72 -0.37 13.95 5.42
N GLU A 73 0.63 14.82 5.47
CA GLU A 73 1.37 15.21 4.28
C GLU A 73 2.14 14.03 3.70
N GLU A 74 2.71 13.20 4.56
CA GLU A 74 3.39 11.99 4.11
C GLU A 74 2.42 11.01 3.47
N LEU A 75 1.22 10.90 4.02
CA LEU A 75 0.18 10.08 3.41
C LEU A 75 -0.18 10.57 2.01
N GLU A 76 -0.30 11.89 1.84
CA GLU A 76 -0.61 12.47 0.53
C GLU A 76 0.45 12.10 -0.51
N ILE A 77 1.73 12.08 -0.10
CA ILE A 77 2.82 11.68 -0.98
C ILE A 77 2.67 10.23 -1.41
N MET A 78 2.13 9.38 -0.54
CA MET A 78 1.98 7.95 -0.82
C MET A 78 0.75 7.62 -1.67
N LYS A 79 -0.24 8.51 -1.76
CA LYS A 79 -1.48 8.22 -2.50
C LYS A 79 -1.27 7.79 -3.95
N PRO A 80 -0.40 8.42 -4.74
CA PRO A 80 -0.15 7.94 -6.11
C PRO A 80 0.37 6.52 -6.16
N TYR A 81 1.22 6.13 -5.21
CA TYR A 81 1.74 4.76 -5.15
C TYR A 81 0.65 3.76 -4.76
N LEU A 82 -0.24 4.15 -3.84
CA LEU A 82 -1.37 3.30 -3.47
C LEU A 82 -2.30 3.08 -4.66
N ARG A 83 -2.53 4.13 -5.46
CA ARG A 83 -3.34 4.02 -6.67
C ARG A 83 -2.67 3.07 -7.68
N GLU A 84 -1.37 3.22 -7.87
CA GLU A 84 -0.61 2.36 -8.77
C GLU A 84 -0.69 0.90 -8.31
N ALA A 85 -0.56 0.66 -7.01
CA ALA A 85 -0.63 -0.69 -6.44
C ALA A 85 -2.02 -1.29 -6.66
N TYR A 86 -3.05 -0.50 -6.45
CA TYR A 86 -4.42 -0.94 -6.68
C TYR A 86 -4.62 -1.32 -8.15
N GLU A 87 -4.20 -0.47 -9.06
CA GLU A 87 -4.34 -0.71 -10.50
C GLU A 87 -3.56 -1.94 -10.94
N TYR A 88 -2.37 -2.13 -10.39
CA TYR A 88 -1.60 -3.34 -10.66
C TYR A 88 -2.31 -4.59 -10.16
N SER A 89 -2.92 -4.52 -8.98
CA SER A 89 -3.70 -5.61 -8.42
C SER A 89 -4.83 -6.03 -9.36
N ILE A 90 -5.51 -5.06 -9.95
CA ILE A 90 -6.60 -5.32 -10.88
C ILE A 90 -6.06 -5.88 -12.20
N SER A 91 -4.94 -5.37 -12.70
CA SER A 91 -4.38 -5.81 -13.97
C SER A 91 -3.95 -7.28 -13.94
N GLN A 92 -3.55 -7.79 -12.78
CA GLN A 92 -3.22 -9.21 -12.60
C GLN A 92 -4.41 -10.12 -12.85
N ARG A 93 -5.60 -9.57 -12.73
CA ARG A 93 -6.83 -10.32 -12.93
C ARG A 93 -7.03 -10.74 -14.38
N ALA A 94 -6.51 -9.98 -15.33
CA ALA A 94 -6.69 -10.23 -16.76
C ALA A 94 -5.82 -11.39 -17.25
N THR A 95 -4.85 -11.81 -16.47
CA THR A 95 -3.96 -12.91 -16.82
C THR A 95 -4.30 -14.16 -16.04
#